data_e148f54fbb282e1addbbd62a7256a7e6
#
_entry.id   e148f54fbb282e1addbbd62a7256a7e6
#
_cell.length_a   1.000
_cell.length_b   1.000
_cell.length_c   1.000
_cell.angle_alpha   90.00
_cell.angle_beta   90.00
_cell.angle_gamma   90.00
#
_symmetry.space_group_name_H-M   'P 1'
#
loop_
_entity.id
_entity.type
_entity.pdbx_description
1 polymer ?
#
loop_
_entity_poly.entity_id
_entity_poly.type
_entity_poly.pdbx_seq_one_letter_code
_entity_poly.pdbx_strand_id
1 'polypeptide(L)'
;MPQIAEEGTVQELFEQIKGQMIISCQAIPGEPLYVEEKSVMYLMARAAKMAGTPAIRTSSIRDVAAIKEETGLPVIGLVKIQYPGFESYITPTMKEVDELVAVGSDVIALDCTLRARGDGKTVNEFIKEVRQKYPDAILMADISNYEEGVNAWKLGMDIVGTTMSGYTADSPHMDGPDYELVSRLSKTVDVPVIGEGKIHYPDQAVKMLDAGAFAIVVGGAITRPLEIANRFMDAVKNR
;
A
#
# COMPACT_ATOMS: atom_id res chain seq x y z
N MET A 1 -5.32 -23.63 -10.66
CA MET A 1 -5.81 -23.40 -9.28
C MET A 1 -4.84 -22.41 -8.67
N PRO A 2 -5.26 -21.26 -8.12
CA PRO A 2 -4.35 -20.38 -7.38
C PRO A 2 -3.81 -21.16 -6.19
N GLN A 3 -2.50 -21.07 -5.95
CA GLN A 3 -1.88 -21.65 -4.77
C GLN A 3 -2.44 -20.91 -3.55
N ILE A 4 -3.09 -21.67 -2.67
CA ILE A 4 -3.53 -21.22 -1.35
C ILE A 4 -2.25 -20.95 -0.56
N ALA A 5 -2.12 -19.76 0.03
CA ALA A 5 -1.01 -19.49 0.95
C ALA A 5 -1.16 -20.42 2.17
N GLU A 6 -0.23 -21.35 2.34
CA GLU A 6 -0.14 -22.16 3.55
C GLU A 6 0.21 -21.24 4.74
N GLU A 7 -0.19 -21.58 5.97
CA GLU A 7 0.11 -20.77 7.18
C GLU A 7 1.60 -20.41 7.30
N GLY A 8 2.51 -21.29 6.82
CA GLY A 8 3.93 -21.02 6.72
C GLY A 8 4.28 -19.82 5.85
N THR A 9 3.54 -19.59 4.77
CA THR A 9 3.83 -18.51 3.78
C THR A 9 3.50 -17.11 4.35
N VAL A 10 2.48 -16.97 5.16
CA VAL A 10 2.11 -15.68 5.80
C VAL A 10 3.14 -15.29 6.85
N GLN A 11 3.54 -16.26 7.70
CA GLN A 11 4.54 -16.05 8.73
C GLN A 11 5.91 -15.70 8.11
N GLU A 12 6.31 -16.40 7.06
CA GLU A 12 7.56 -16.13 6.34
C GLU A 12 7.58 -14.72 5.74
N LEU A 13 6.47 -14.28 5.13
CA LEU A 13 6.35 -12.92 4.62
C LEU A 13 6.50 -11.88 5.75
N PHE A 14 5.82 -12.09 6.87
CA PHE A 14 5.89 -11.14 7.99
C PHE A 14 7.30 -11.07 8.60
N GLU A 15 7.97 -12.19 8.79
CA GLU A 15 9.37 -12.18 9.25
C GLU A 15 10.30 -11.49 8.24
N GLN A 16 10.07 -11.69 6.94
CA GLN A 16 10.87 -11.05 5.88
C GLN A 16 10.74 -9.52 5.87
N ILE A 17 9.54 -8.97 6.12
CA ILE A 17 9.30 -7.53 6.06
C ILE A 17 9.48 -6.81 7.41
N LYS A 18 9.54 -7.52 8.53
CA LYS A 18 9.62 -6.95 9.87
C LYS A 18 10.81 -6.02 10.06
N GLY A 19 10.56 -4.79 10.48
CA GLY A 19 11.60 -3.77 10.66
C GLY A 19 12.24 -3.28 9.36
N GLN A 20 11.67 -3.63 8.20
CA GLN A 20 12.24 -3.34 6.90
C GLN A 20 11.46 -2.26 6.14
N MET A 21 12.07 -1.77 5.06
CA MET A 21 11.45 -0.82 4.15
C MET A 21 11.03 -1.51 2.85
N ILE A 22 9.73 -1.47 2.57
CA ILE A 22 9.12 -1.88 1.31
C ILE A 22 9.15 -0.68 0.37
N ILE A 23 9.55 -0.87 -0.88
CA ILE A 23 9.56 0.23 -1.86
C ILE A 23 8.30 0.15 -2.72
N SER A 24 7.57 1.27 -2.79
CA SER A 24 6.39 1.42 -3.65
C SER A 24 6.81 1.89 -5.04
N CYS A 25 6.61 1.03 -6.04
CA CYS A 25 6.92 1.29 -7.46
C CYS A 25 5.60 1.47 -8.22
N GLN A 26 5.11 2.69 -8.32
CA GLN A 26 3.83 3.00 -8.96
C GLN A 26 3.97 4.16 -9.93
N ALA A 27 3.32 4.05 -11.09
CA ALA A 27 3.04 5.14 -12.00
C ALA A 27 1.58 5.03 -12.47
N ILE A 28 0.84 6.12 -12.38
CA ILE A 28 -0.56 6.22 -12.78
C ILE A 28 -0.70 7.18 -13.97
N PRO A 29 -1.81 7.15 -14.73
CA PRO A 29 -2.06 8.08 -15.84
C PRO A 29 -1.79 9.53 -15.44
N GLY A 30 -1.02 10.24 -16.27
CA GLY A 30 -0.59 11.61 -16.01
C GLY A 30 0.77 11.77 -15.31
N GLU A 31 1.34 10.70 -14.77
CA GLU A 31 2.70 10.74 -14.21
C GLU A 31 3.78 10.50 -15.30
N PRO A 32 4.98 11.09 -15.18
CA PRO A 32 6.01 11.02 -16.22
C PRO A 32 6.50 9.60 -16.55
N LEU A 33 6.44 8.68 -15.60
CA LEU A 33 6.84 7.28 -15.80
C LEU A 33 5.68 6.37 -16.19
N TYR A 34 4.47 6.92 -16.36
CA TYR A 34 3.35 6.13 -16.87
C TYR A 34 3.47 5.91 -18.37
N VAL A 35 3.45 4.65 -18.77
CA VAL A 35 3.39 4.22 -20.16
C VAL A 35 2.18 3.30 -20.30
N GLU A 36 1.25 3.63 -21.19
CA GLU A 36 -0.02 2.91 -21.33
C GLU A 36 0.18 1.46 -21.80
N GLU A 37 1.04 1.26 -22.79
CA GLU A 37 1.20 -0.02 -23.48
C GLU A 37 2.04 -1.04 -22.70
N LYS A 38 2.94 -0.58 -21.81
CA LYS A 38 3.83 -1.47 -21.05
C LYS A 38 4.28 -0.86 -19.73
N SER A 39 4.53 -1.71 -18.74
CA SER A 39 5.15 -1.29 -17.49
C SER A 39 6.59 -0.81 -17.75
N VAL A 40 7.00 0.22 -16.97
CA VAL A 40 8.42 0.53 -16.72
C VAL A 40 8.76 0.40 -15.24
N MET A 41 7.77 0.10 -14.39
CA MET A 41 7.92 -0.01 -12.95
C MET A 41 8.79 -1.21 -12.54
N TYR A 42 8.91 -2.23 -13.37
CA TYR A 42 9.85 -3.33 -13.14
C TYR A 42 11.31 -2.85 -13.06
N LEU A 43 11.68 -1.77 -13.77
CA LEU A 43 13.03 -1.18 -13.66
C LEU A 43 13.25 -0.51 -12.30
N MET A 44 12.24 0.17 -11.77
CA MET A 44 12.27 0.71 -10.41
C MET A 44 12.32 -0.40 -9.37
N ALA A 45 11.57 -1.48 -9.58
CA ALA A 45 11.58 -2.66 -8.70
C ALA A 45 12.92 -3.40 -8.74
N ARG A 46 13.58 -3.48 -9.91
CA ARG A 46 14.95 -4.00 -10.03
C ARG A 46 15.93 -3.18 -9.17
N ALA A 47 15.88 -1.86 -9.27
CA ALA A 47 16.72 -0.99 -8.44
C ALA A 47 16.40 -1.15 -6.94
N ALA A 48 15.12 -1.26 -6.58
CA ALA A 48 14.69 -1.51 -5.22
C ALA A 48 15.21 -2.85 -4.68
N LYS A 49 15.13 -3.94 -5.48
CA LYS A 49 15.71 -5.25 -5.13
C LYS A 49 17.23 -5.17 -4.91
N MET A 50 17.95 -4.46 -5.78
CA MET A 50 19.40 -4.24 -5.62
C MET A 50 19.74 -3.44 -4.37
N ALA A 51 18.85 -2.56 -3.93
CA ALA A 51 18.97 -1.81 -2.67
C ALA A 51 18.62 -2.65 -1.42
N GLY A 52 18.08 -3.86 -1.59
CA GLY A 52 17.79 -4.79 -0.51
C GLY A 52 16.37 -4.73 0.05
N THR A 53 15.40 -4.14 -0.69
CA THR A 53 13.99 -4.19 -0.24
C THR A 53 13.50 -5.62 -0.16
N PRO A 54 12.76 -6.02 0.89
CA PRO A 54 12.25 -7.38 1.01
C PRO A 54 10.98 -7.63 0.19
N ALA A 55 10.24 -6.59 -0.17
CA ALA A 55 8.99 -6.67 -0.92
C ALA A 55 8.76 -5.40 -1.73
N ILE A 56 7.87 -5.46 -2.71
CA ILE A 56 7.47 -4.32 -3.54
C ILE A 56 5.97 -4.07 -3.37
N ARG A 57 5.58 -2.79 -3.29
CA ARG A 57 4.18 -2.38 -3.42
C ARG A 57 3.96 -1.76 -4.79
N THR A 58 2.91 -2.16 -5.50
CA THR A 58 2.64 -1.61 -6.84
C THR A 58 1.16 -1.55 -7.17
N SER A 59 0.81 -0.69 -8.13
CA SER A 59 -0.56 -0.53 -8.66
C SER A 59 -0.64 -1.05 -10.09
N SER A 60 -1.76 -1.67 -10.41
CA SER A 60 -2.14 -2.30 -11.67
C SER A 60 -1.70 -3.76 -11.82
N ILE A 61 -2.56 -4.52 -12.49
CA ILE A 61 -2.34 -5.95 -12.76
C ILE A 61 -1.09 -6.16 -13.62
N ARG A 62 -0.89 -5.30 -14.61
CA ARG A 62 0.28 -5.30 -15.50
C ARG A 62 1.59 -5.13 -14.72
N ASP A 63 1.62 -4.19 -13.78
CA ASP A 63 2.83 -3.89 -13.02
C ASP A 63 3.10 -4.96 -11.96
N VAL A 64 2.06 -5.56 -11.35
CA VAL A 64 2.19 -6.75 -10.48
C VAL A 64 2.88 -7.88 -11.23
N ALA A 65 2.37 -8.25 -12.42
CA ALA A 65 2.95 -9.34 -13.23
C ALA A 65 4.41 -9.06 -13.60
N ALA A 66 4.70 -7.87 -14.14
CA ALA A 66 6.04 -7.51 -14.60
C ALA A 66 7.06 -7.44 -13.44
N ILE A 67 6.65 -6.97 -12.28
CA ILE A 67 7.52 -6.85 -11.10
C ILE A 67 7.79 -8.23 -10.49
N LYS A 68 6.79 -9.10 -10.40
CA LYS A 68 6.99 -10.48 -9.93
C LYS A 68 7.95 -11.24 -10.83
N GLU A 69 7.78 -11.15 -12.14
CA GLU A 69 8.68 -11.77 -13.13
C GLU A 69 10.12 -11.25 -12.99
N GLU A 70 10.29 -9.93 -12.88
CA GLU A 70 11.62 -9.30 -12.79
C GLU A 70 12.33 -9.57 -11.48
N THR A 71 11.61 -9.55 -10.37
CA THR A 71 12.26 -9.52 -9.05
C THR A 71 12.18 -10.84 -8.30
N GLY A 72 11.12 -11.62 -8.48
CA GLY A 72 10.80 -12.78 -7.65
C GLY A 72 10.50 -12.41 -6.19
N LEU A 73 10.34 -11.12 -5.85
CA LEU A 73 10.00 -10.66 -4.51
C LEU A 73 8.49 -10.72 -4.29
N PRO A 74 8.03 -10.86 -3.04
CA PRO A 74 6.63 -10.65 -2.69
C PRO A 74 6.12 -9.28 -3.13
N VAL A 75 4.87 -9.25 -3.62
CA VAL A 75 4.24 -8.03 -4.12
C VAL A 75 2.95 -7.73 -3.36
N ILE A 76 2.88 -6.54 -2.77
CA ILE A 76 1.64 -5.92 -2.29
C ILE A 76 1.00 -5.24 -3.49
N GLY A 77 0.00 -5.90 -4.08
CA GLY A 77 -0.71 -5.41 -5.25
C GLY A 77 -1.96 -4.63 -4.90
N LEU A 78 -2.24 -3.63 -5.71
CA LEU A 78 -3.48 -2.86 -5.67
C LEU A 78 -3.85 -2.39 -7.08
N VAL A 79 -5.07 -1.88 -7.24
CA VAL A 79 -5.50 -1.19 -8.47
C VAL A 79 -6.04 0.18 -8.09
N LYS A 80 -5.45 1.25 -8.63
CA LYS A 80 -5.98 2.61 -8.47
C LYS A 80 -6.95 2.91 -9.60
N ILE A 81 -8.23 3.02 -9.26
CA ILE A 81 -9.29 3.38 -10.20
C ILE A 81 -10.33 4.26 -9.48
N GLN A 82 -10.66 5.38 -10.12
CA GLN A 82 -11.67 6.30 -9.63
C GLN A 82 -12.98 6.06 -10.35
N TYR A 83 -13.97 5.50 -9.66
CA TYR A 83 -15.32 5.39 -10.18
C TYR A 83 -16.05 6.74 -10.06
N PRO A 84 -16.77 7.21 -11.10
CA PRO A 84 -17.47 8.50 -11.06
C PRO A 84 -18.45 8.58 -9.90
N GLY A 85 -18.36 9.65 -9.09
CA GLY A 85 -19.25 9.89 -7.96
C GLY A 85 -18.88 9.17 -6.66
N PHE A 86 -17.73 8.46 -6.63
CA PHE A 86 -17.26 7.74 -5.45
C PHE A 86 -15.84 8.16 -5.06
N GLU A 87 -15.51 8.05 -3.77
CA GLU A 87 -14.26 8.60 -3.24
C GLU A 87 -13.20 7.53 -3.00
N SER A 88 -13.58 6.28 -2.70
CA SER A 88 -12.62 5.19 -2.55
C SER A 88 -12.03 4.81 -3.92
N TYR A 89 -10.70 4.63 -3.99
CA TYR A 89 -10.02 4.42 -5.27
C TYR A 89 -8.90 3.36 -5.24
N ILE A 90 -8.58 2.78 -4.09
CA ILE A 90 -7.60 1.70 -3.99
C ILE A 90 -8.34 0.36 -3.97
N THR A 91 -8.26 -0.39 -5.07
CA THR A 91 -8.94 -1.70 -5.21
C THR A 91 -10.40 -1.62 -4.73
N PRO A 92 -11.21 -0.72 -5.34
CA PRO A 92 -12.47 -0.29 -4.73
C PRO A 92 -13.62 -1.29 -4.89
N THR A 93 -13.51 -2.31 -5.74
CA THR A 93 -14.58 -3.30 -5.96
C THR A 93 -14.04 -4.73 -6.04
N MET A 94 -14.95 -5.72 -6.01
CA MET A 94 -14.58 -7.13 -6.18
C MET A 94 -13.91 -7.45 -7.51
N LYS A 95 -14.17 -6.65 -8.56
CA LYS A 95 -13.52 -6.83 -9.86
C LYS A 95 -12.00 -6.71 -9.73
N GLU A 96 -11.51 -5.65 -9.11
CA GLU A 96 -10.08 -5.42 -8.92
C GLU A 96 -9.45 -6.45 -7.98
N VAL A 97 -10.20 -6.92 -6.97
CA VAL A 97 -9.76 -8.02 -6.09
C VAL A 97 -9.57 -9.30 -6.90
N ASP A 98 -10.56 -9.67 -7.72
CA ASP A 98 -10.49 -10.87 -8.57
C ASP A 98 -9.30 -10.84 -9.53
N GLU A 99 -9.04 -9.68 -10.13
CA GLU A 99 -7.90 -9.46 -11.03
C GLU A 99 -6.56 -9.59 -10.29
N LEU A 100 -6.44 -9.06 -9.07
CA LEU A 100 -5.23 -9.16 -8.23
C LEU A 100 -4.97 -10.59 -7.77
N VAL A 101 -6.01 -11.33 -7.39
CA VAL A 101 -5.89 -12.76 -7.09
C VAL A 101 -5.45 -13.55 -8.33
N ALA A 102 -6.05 -13.28 -9.48
CA ALA A 102 -5.75 -13.98 -10.72
C ALA A 102 -4.30 -13.78 -11.21
N VAL A 103 -3.73 -12.59 -10.99
CA VAL A 103 -2.32 -12.29 -11.33
C VAL A 103 -1.33 -12.82 -10.29
N GLY A 104 -1.81 -13.32 -9.15
CA GLY A 104 -0.99 -13.88 -8.08
C GLY A 104 -0.31 -12.82 -7.20
N SER A 105 -1.01 -11.74 -6.87
CA SER A 105 -0.53 -10.79 -5.85
C SER A 105 -0.38 -11.52 -4.51
N ASP A 106 0.75 -11.31 -3.82
CA ASP A 106 1.02 -12.00 -2.54
C ASP A 106 0.24 -11.37 -1.39
N VAL A 107 0.05 -10.04 -1.45
CA VAL A 107 -0.83 -9.27 -0.55
C VAL A 107 -1.73 -8.39 -1.40
N ILE A 108 -3.00 -8.28 -1.03
CA ILE A 108 -3.97 -7.42 -1.72
C ILE A 108 -4.30 -6.23 -0.82
N ALA A 109 -3.96 -5.02 -1.28
CA ALA A 109 -4.28 -3.80 -0.55
C ALA A 109 -5.64 -3.22 -1.00
N LEU A 110 -6.49 -2.90 -0.02
CA LEU A 110 -7.85 -2.42 -0.18
C LEU A 110 -8.01 -1.04 0.47
N ASP A 111 -8.74 -0.12 -0.18
CA ASP A 111 -9.23 1.09 0.46
C ASP A 111 -10.21 0.71 1.58
N CYS A 112 -9.79 0.84 2.81
CA CYS A 112 -10.58 0.53 3.99
C CYS A 112 -11.06 1.78 4.75
N THR A 113 -11.08 2.92 4.07
CA THR A 113 -11.71 4.14 4.57
C THR A 113 -13.24 4.01 4.59
N LEU A 114 -13.91 4.82 5.41
CA LEU A 114 -15.38 4.84 5.49
C LEU A 114 -16.04 5.59 4.34
N ARG A 115 -15.27 6.05 3.36
CA ARG A 115 -15.76 6.80 2.19
C ARG A 115 -16.62 5.94 1.26
N ALA A 116 -17.46 6.60 0.46
CA ALA A 116 -18.33 5.93 -0.49
C ALA A 116 -17.56 5.14 -1.55
N ARG A 117 -18.00 3.92 -1.84
CA ARG A 117 -17.37 2.95 -2.74
C ARG A 117 -18.08 2.81 -4.06
N GLY A 118 -17.35 2.49 -5.13
CA GLY A 118 -17.84 2.40 -6.49
C GLY A 118 -18.91 1.32 -6.75
N ASP A 119 -19.07 0.37 -5.85
CA ASP A 119 -20.10 -0.67 -5.90
C ASP A 119 -21.31 -0.38 -4.98
N GLY A 120 -21.31 0.77 -4.31
CA GLY A 120 -22.39 1.18 -3.39
C GLY A 120 -22.40 0.45 -2.06
N LYS A 121 -21.44 -0.41 -1.76
CA LYS A 121 -21.32 -1.13 -0.49
C LYS A 121 -20.62 -0.28 0.56
N THR A 122 -20.92 -0.56 1.81
CA THR A 122 -20.07 -0.12 2.92
C THR A 122 -18.74 -0.87 2.92
N VAL A 123 -17.71 -0.30 3.52
CA VAL A 123 -16.42 -0.98 3.67
C VAL A 123 -16.56 -2.32 4.42
N ASN A 124 -17.47 -2.39 5.40
CA ASN A 124 -17.70 -3.59 6.18
C ASN A 124 -18.32 -4.73 5.34
N GLU A 125 -19.26 -4.41 4.46
CA GLU A 125 -19.84 -5.37 3.52
C GLU A 125 -18.80 -5.85 2.52
N PHE A 126 -18.00 -4.94 2.00
CA PHE A 126 -16.95 -5.25 1.05
C PHE A 126 -15.87 -6.17 1.64
N ILE A 127 -15.31 -5.85 2.82
CA ILE A 127 -14.29 -6.69 3.47
C ILE A 127 -14.85 -8.10 3.74
N LYS A 128 -16.10 -8.21 4.22
CA LYS A 128 -16.74 -9.51 4.44
C LYS A 128 -16.90 -10.32 3.16
N GLU A 129 -17.29 -9.68 2.07
CA GLU A 129 -17.42 -10.34 0.76
C GLU A 129 -16.05 -10.83 0.25
N VAL A 130 -15.00 -9.99 0.33
CA VAL A 130 -13.64 -10.37 -0.05
C VAL A 130 -13.18 -11.57 0.78
N ARG A 131 -13.34 -11.52 2.10
CA ARG A 131 -12.91 -12.58 3.01
C ARG A 131 -13.71 -13.87 2.80
N GLN A 132 -15.01 -13.79 2.49
CA GLN A 132 -15.82 -14.95 2.15
C GLN A 132 -15.38 -15.62 0.85
N LYS A 133 -15.01 -14.82 -0.16
CA LYS A 133 -14.59 -15.36 -1.47
C LYS A 133 -13.14 -15.85 -1.45
N TYR A 134 -12.28 -15.19 -0.71
CA TYR A 134 -10.84 -15.45 -0.63
C TYR A 134 -10.38 -15.53 0.84
N PRO A 135 -10.76 -16.61 1.56
CA PRO A 135 -10.48 -16.72 2.99
C PRO A 135 -8.98 -16.73 3.32
N ASP A 136 -8.15 -17.25 2.41
CA ASP A 136 -6.71 -17.42 2.63
C ASP A 136 -5.86 -16.28 2.00
N ALA A 137 -6.49 -15.27 1.38
CA ALA A 137 -5.77 -14.13 0.83
C ALA A 137 -5.23 -13.24 1.96
N ILE A 138 -3.97 -12.81 1.84
CA ILE A 138 -3.40 -11.81 2.76
C ILE A 138 -3.92 -10.44 2.34
N LEU A 139 -4.67 -9.78 3.23
CA LEU A 139 -5.32 -8.50 2.96
C LEU A 139 -4.68 -7.36 3.78
N MET A 140 -4.31 -6.28 3.10
CA MET A 140 -3.83 -5.05 3.71
C MET A 140 -4.89 -3.95 3.64
N ALA A 141 -5.23 -3.36 4.79
CA ALA A 141 -6.16 -2.24 4.87
C ALA A 141 -5.41 -0.91 4.69
N ASP A 142 -5.70 -0.18 3.63
CA ASP A 142 -5.27 1.21 3.48
C ASP A 142 -6.26 2.13 4.20
N ILE A 143 -5.82 2.76 5.30
CA ILE A 143 -6.68 3.58 6.17
C ILE A 143 -6.15 5.00 6.31
N SER A 144 -7.03 5.92 6.69
CA SER A 144 -6.71 7.33 6.87
C SER A 144 -6.70 7.80 8.33
N ASN A 145 -7.37 7.06 9.22
CA ASN A 145 -7.50 7.41 10.64
C ASN A 145 -7.58 6.17 11.54
N TYR A 146 -7.58 6.41 12.85
CA TYR A 146 -7.53 5.35 13.86
C TYR A 146 -8.78 4.46 13.85
N GLU A 147 -9.95 5.04 13.72
CA GLU A 147 -11.24 4.34 13.73
C GLU A 147 -11.35 3.36 12.56
N GLU A 148 -10.90 3.74 11.39
CA GLU A 148 -10.84 2.90 10.21
C GLU A 148 -9.88 1.71 10.40
N GLY A 149 -8.70 1.96 11.00
CA GLY A 149 -7.72 0.91 11.29
C GLY A 149 -8.26 -0.14 12.26
N VAL A 150 -8.88 0.30 13.35
CA VAL A 150 -9.52 -0.61 14.33
C VAL A 150 -10.69 -1.37 13.72
N ASN A 151 -11.50 -0.71 12.87
CA ASN A 151 -12.61 -1.34 12.17
C ASN A 151 -12.10 -2.43 11.20
N ALA A 152 -11.09 -2.13 10.40
CA ALA A 152 -10.49 -3.07 9.45
C ALA A 152 -9.92 -4.32 10.17
N TRP A 153 -9.16 -4.11 11.25
CA TRP A 153 -8.66 -5.21 12.08
C TRP A 153 -9.78 -6.11 12.62
N LYS A 154 -10.84 -5.54 13.19
CA LYS A 154 -12.00 -6.29 13.71
C LYS A 154 -12.73 -7.09 12.62
N LEU A 155 -12.61 -6.69 11.36
CA LEU A 155 -13.18 -7.37 10.21
C LEU A 155 -12.25 -8.43 9.61
N GLY A 156 -11.08 -8.67 10.22
CA GLY A 156 -10.16 -9.72 9.83
C GLY A 156 -9.19 -9.32 8.72
N MET A 157 -8.82 -8.04 8.63
CA MET A 157 -7.67 -7.63 7.80
C MET A 157 -6.37 -8.07 8.46
N ASP A 158 -5.43 -8.58 7.67
CA ASP A 158 -4.17 -9.17 8.16
C ASP A 158 -3.09 -8.11 8.41
N ILE A 159 -3.20 -6.96 7.75
CA ILE A 159 -2.26 -5.83 7.82
C ILE A 159 -3.07 -4.53 7.85
N VAL A 160 -2.62 -3.55 8.63
CA VAL A 160 -3.16 -2.17 8.62
C VAL A 160 -2.07 -1.22 8.15
N GLY A 161 -2.34 -0.44 7.09
CA GLY A 161 -1.42 0.57 6.54
C GLY A 161 -1.97 1.98 6.62
N THR A 162 -1.16 2.95 7.08
CA THR A 162 -1.55 4.35 7.23
C THR A 162 -1.52 5.14 5.91
N THR A 163 -1.64 4.44 4.79
CA THR A 163 -1.47 4.92 3.41
C THR A 163 -2.27 6.17 3.09
N MET A 164 -3.48 6.26 3.62
CA MET A 164 -4.44 7.32 3.29
C MET A 164 -4.42 8.48 4.29
N SER A 165 -3.62 8.41 5.37
CA SER A 165 -3.53 9.52 6.34
C SER A 165 -2.99 10.80 5.70
N GLY A 166 -3.71 11.89 5.87
CA GLY A 166 -3.44 13.19 5.26
C GLY A 166 -3.82 13.31 3.78
N TYR A 167 -4.53 12.32 3.22
CA TYR A 167 -5.04 12.32 1.84
C TYR A 167 -6.58 12.29 1.75
N THR A 168 -7.28 12.22 2.87
CA THR A 168 -8.75 12.24 2.95
C THR A 168 -9.24 13.42 3.77
N ALA A 169 -10.51 13.79 3.58
CA ALA A 169 -11.13 14.82 4.40
C ALA A 169 -11.28 14.42 5.87
N ASP A 170 -11.31 13.12 6.14
CA ASP A 170 -11.49 12.53 7.47
C ASP A 170 -10.17 12.31 8.22
N SER A 171 -9.05 12.76 7.65
CA SER A 171 -7.72 12.67 8.27
C SER A 171 -7.09 14.06 8.41
N PRO A 172 -6.21 14.27 9.44
CA PRO A 172 -5.51 15.53 9.63
C PRO A 172 -4.67 15.90 8.41
N HIS A 173 -4.75 17.17 7.98
CA HIS A 173 -3.81 17.66 6.97
C HIS A 173 -2.43 17.83 7.61
N MET A 174 -1.43 17.13 7.06
CA MET A 174 -0.04 17.13 7.58
C MET A 174 0.96 17.21 6.42
N ASP A 175 2.09 17.84 6.66
CA ASP A 175 3.19 17.94 5.69
C ASP A 175 4.15 16.74 5.73
N GLY A 176 4.03 15.88 6.72
CA GLY A 176 4.87 14.72 6.94
C GLY A 176 4.10 13.45 7.34
N PRO A 177 4.82 12.37 7.69
CA PRO A 177 4.22 11.11 8.09
C PRO A 177 3.44 11.20 9.40
N ASP A 178 2.40 10.38 9.54
CA ASP A 178 1.57 10.30 10.74
C ASP A 178 2.14 9.30 11.77
N TYR A 179 3.12 9.74 12.53
CA TYR A 179 3.75 8.93 13.58
C TYR A 179 2.79 8.59 14.73
N GLU A 180 1.86 9.51 15.03
CA GLU A 180 0.90 9.33 16.12
C GLU A 180 -0.10 8.23 15.78
N LEU A 181 -0.64 8.23 14.56
CA LEU A 181 -1.55 7.19 14.08
C LEU A 181 -0.90 5.81 14.16
N VAL A 182 0.35 5.67 13.66
CA VAL A 182 1.11 4.43 13.76
C VAL A 182 1.29 4.01 15.22
N SER A 183 1.73 4.93 16.10
CA SER A 183 1.97 4.63 17.51
C SER A 183 0.70 4.21 18.27
N ARG A 184 -0.46 4.77 17.90
CA ARG A 184 -1.74 4.40 18.51
C ARG A 184 -2.20 3.03 18.01
N LEU A 185 -2.15 2.80 16.70
CA LEU A 185 -2.59 1.53 16.10
C LEU A 185 -1.71 0.36 16.56
N SER A 186 -0.38 0.50 16.54
CA SER A 186 0.55 -0.57 16.94
C SER A 186 0.38 -1.03 18.40
N LYS A 187 -0.26 -0.24 19.25
CA LYS A 187 -0.58 -0.59 20.64
C LYS A 187 -1.98 -1.16 20.82
N THR A 188 -2.82 -1.09 19.78
CA THR A 188 -4.25 -1.43 19.87
C THR A 188 -4.60 -2.68 19.08
N VAL A 189 -4.01 -2.85 17.90
CA VAL A 189 -4.28 -4.00 17.03
C VAL A 189 -3.15 -5.03 17.16
N ASP A 190 -3.48 -6.29 17.01
CA ASP A 190 -2.52 -7.41 17.11
C ASP A 190 -2.03 -7.90 15.74
N VAL A 191 -2.31 -7.13 14.67
CA VAL A 191 -1.81 -7.35 13.31
C VAL A 191 -0.70 -6.35 12.96
N PRO A 192 0.19 -6.66 12.00
CA PRO A 192 1.21 -5.73 11.54
C PRO A 192 0.64 -4.36 11.13
N VAL A 193 1.23 -3.28 11.69
CA VAL A 193 0.93 -1.91 11.27
C VAL A 193 2.05 -1.41 10.37
N ILE A 194 1.75 -1.12 9.12
CA ILE A 194 2.70 -0.57 8.14
C ILE A 194 2.57 0.95 8.09
N GLY A 195 3.69 1.64 8.39
CA GLY A 195 3.79 3.08 8.24
C GLY A 195 3.98 3.48 6.78
N GLU A 196 2.97 4.10 6.18
CA GLU A 196 3.01 4.60 4.80
C GLU A 196 2.39 6.00 4.73
N GLY A 197 2.85 6.80 3.79
CA GLY A 197 2.36 8.14 3.51
C GLY A 197 3.34 9.24 3.91
N LYS A 198 3.64 10.14 2.97
CA LYS A 198 4.45 11.37 3.15
C LYS A 198 5.85 11.17 3.77
N ILE A 199 6.43 9.97 3.66
CA ILE A 199 7.83 9.72 4.04
C ILE A 199 8.70 10.22 2.89
N HIS A 200 9.36 11.35 3.09
CA HIS A 200 10.17 12.04 2.07
C HIS A 200 11.66 12.01 2.35
N TYR A 201 12.07 11.76 3.59
CA TYR A 201 13.46 11.79 4.05
C TYR A 201 13.82 10.55 4.86
N PRO A 202 15.10 10.10 4.82
CA PRO A 202 15.52 8.87 5.54
C PRO A 202 15.29 8.91 7.04
N ASP A 203 15.44 10.06 7.70
CA ASP A 203 15.18 10.22 9.13
C ASP A 203 13.71 10.03 9.49
N GLN A 204 12.78 10.37 8.57
CA GLN A 204 11.36 10.11 8.74
C GLN A 204 11.06 8.61 8.70
N ALA A 205 11.76 7.86 7.84
CA ALA A 205 11.64 6.41 7.76
C ALA A 205 12.06 5.74 9.09
N VAL A 206 13.18 6.16 9.67
CA VAL A 206 13.65 5.66 10.97
C VAL A 206 12.65 6.00 12.07
N LYS A 207 12.20 7.26 12.16
CA LYS A 207 11.19 7.70 13.15
C LYS A 207 9.87 6.94 13.04
N MET A 208 9.50 6.50 11.83
CA MET A 208 8.28 5.72 11.63
C MET A 208 8.39 4.33 12.27
N LEU A 209 9.56 3.67 12.14
CA LEU A 209 9.86 2.42 12.84
C LEU A 209 9.91 2.63 14.36
N ASP A 210 10.55 3.71 14.82
CA ASP A 210 10.62 4.08 16.25
C ASP A 210 9.23 4.36 16.84
N ALA A 211 8.29 4.85 16.03
CA ALA A 211 6.89 5.05 16.42
C ALA A 211 6.13 3.72 16.60
N GLY A 212 6.70 2.60 16.22
CA GLY A 212 6.12 1.27 16.37
C GLY A 212 5.58 0.65 15.08
N ALA A 213 5.91 1.19 13.90
CA ALA A 213 5.58 0.52 12.65
C ALA A 213 6.26 -0.86 12.57
N PHE A 214 5.50 -1.88 12.17
CA PHE A 214 6.04 -3.22 11.91
C PHE A 214 6.98 -3.23 10.71
N ALA A 215 6.61 -2.50 9.66
CA ALA A 215 7.40 -2.22 8.47
C ALA A 215 6.98 -0.84 7.92
N ILE A 216 7.71 -0.32 6.95
CA ILE A 216 7.37 0.95 6.30
C ILE A 216 7.27 0.80 4.79
N VAL A 217 6.47 1.65 4.15
CA VAL A 217 6.40 1.77 2.70
C VAL A 217 6.81 3.17 2.26
N VAL A 218 7.76 3.26 1.34
CA VAL A 218 8.21 4.52 0.76
C VAL A 218 8.04 4.50 -0.77
N GLY A 219 7.33 5.48 -1.30
CA GLY A 219 7.04 5.61 -2.74
C GLY A 219 7.64 6.87 -3.35
N GLY A 220 6.96 8.01 -3.24
CA GLY A 220 7.28 9.26 -3.94
C GLY A 220 8.68 9.84 -3.69
N ALA A 221 9.33 9.46 -2.58
CA ALA A 221 10.70 9.83 -2.29
C ALA A 221 11.76 9.03 -3.07
N ILE A 222 11.38 7.90 -3.67
CA ILE A 222 12.31 6.96 -4.31
C ILE A 222 11.95 6.76 -5.79
N THR A 223 10.68 6.52 -6.09
CA THR A 223 10.23 6.04 -7.40
C THR A 223 9.48 7.08 -8.24
N ARG A 224 9.33 8.32 -7.75
CA ARG A 224 8.72 9.43 -8.48
C ARG A 224 9.73 10.55 -8.75
N PRO A 225 10.51 10.46 -9.84
CA PRO A 225 11.57 11.44 -10.15
C PRO A 225 11.08 12.87 -10.20
N LEU A 226 9.86 13.13 -10.68
CA LEU A 226 9.28 14.47 -10.72
C LEU A 226 9.10 15.06 -9.31
N GLU A 227 8.55 14.29 -8.38
CA GLU A 227 8.38 14.73 -6.98
C GLU A 227 9.74 14.98 -6.31
N ILE A 228 10.73 14.12 -6.60
CA ILE A 228 12.09 14.29 -6.08
C ILE A 228 12.71 15.57 -6.64
N ALA A 229 12.66 15.77 -7.96
CA ALA A 229 13.20 16.95 -8.61
C ALA A 229 12.54 18.25 -8.10
N ASN A 230 11.21 18.25 -7.94
CA ASN A 230 10.49 19.42 -7.43
C ASN A 230 10.98 19.81 -6.03
N ARG A 231 11.17 18.86 -5.10
CA ARG A 231 11.72 19.17 -3.76
C ARG A 231 13.07 19.88 -3.83
N PHE A 232 13.99 19.44 -4.70
CA PHE A 232 15.28 20.09 -4.88
C PHE A 232 15.12 21.48 -5.52
N MET A 233 14.30 21.60 -6.57
CA MET A 233 14.07 22.87 -7.26
C MET A 233 13.45 23.92 -6.36
N ASP A 234 12.46 23.53 -5.53
CA ASP A 234 11.80 24.44 -4.60
C ASP A 234 12.76 24.90 -3.47
N ALA A 235 13.57 23.99 -2.94
CA ALA A 235 14.59 24.35 -1.95
C ALA A 235 15.61 25.36 -2.50
N VAL A 236 16.01 25.22 -3.77
CA VAL A 236 16.94 26.17 -4.43
C VAL A 236 16.29 27.52 -4.72
N LYS A 237 15.00 27.54 -5.12
CA LYS A 237 14.26 28.79 -5.38
C LYS A 237 13.97 29.61 -4.12
N ASN A 238 13.77 28.94 -3.00
CA ASN A 238 13.39 29.56 -1.72
C ASN A 238 14.59 29.88 -0.81
N ARG A 239 15.81 29.89 -1.33
CA ARG A 239 17.04 30.24 -0.61
C ARG A 239 17.19 31.76 -0.37
#